data_6f58aff786d8fae361f950f3bbdda79c
#
_entry.id   6f58aff786d8fae361f950f3bbdda79c
#
_cell.length_a   1.000
_cell.length_b   1.000
_cell.length_c   1.000
_cell.angle_alpha   90.00
_cell.angle_beta   90.00
_cell.angle_gamma   90.00
#
_symmetry.space_group_name_H-M   'P 1'
#
loop_
_entity.id
_entity.type
_entity.pdbx_description
1 polymer ?
#
loop_
_entity_poly.entity_id
_entity_poly.type
_entity_poly.pdbx_seq_one_letter_code
_entity_poly.pdbx_strand_id
1 'polypeptide(L)'
;MKTTIKLQLSTMMFLEFFIWGGWFVTLGTFLAKNLNATGAESAMAFSTQSWGAIIAPFIIGLIADRYFNAERILGVLHLIGAVLMYQMYGATDFATFYPYVLGYMIAYMPTLALVNSISFRQMKDPAKEFSLVRVFGTIGWIVAGLLISWLAWDAQANANDGMLKNTFLMVAIASAVLGLFSFTLPATPPQAQDGEKQSIGSILGLDALKLLGDRNFLMFFIASVLICIPLAFYYQNANPFLSEIGVANPTGKMTIGQASEV
;
A
#
# COMPACT_ATOMS: atom_id res chain seq x y z
N MET A 1 -10.98 6.26 22.85
CA MET A 1 -11.14 7.09 21.61
C MET A 1 -12.59 7.53 21.42
N LYS A 2 -12.85 8.75 20.89
CA LYS A 2 -14.23 9.19 20.53
C LYS A 2 -14.74 8.40 19.31
N THR A 3 -16.05 8.09 19.27
CA THR A 3 -16.64 7.30 18.17
C THR A 3 -16.39 7.91 16.78
N THR A 4 -16.49 9.23 16.65
CA THR A 4 -16.20 9.94 15.39
C THR A 4 -14.78 9.72 14.91
N ILE A 5 -13.80 9.84 15.81
CA ILE A 5 -12.38 9.60 15.48
C ILE A 5 -12.16 8.14 15.10
N LYS A 6 -12.77 7.19 15.83
CA LYS A 6 -12.69 5.76 15.48
C LYS A 6 -13.20 5.52 14.05
N LEU A 7 -14.36 6.10 13.69
CA LEU A 7 -14.92 5.95 12.37
C LEU A 7 -14.01 6.56 11.29
N GLN A 8 -13.47 7.77 11.52
CA GLN A 8 -12.54 8.42 10.59
C GLN A 8 -11.29 7.55 10.35
N LEU A 9 -10.66 7.03 11.43
CA LEU A 9 -9.47 6.20 11.32
C LEU A 9 -9.77 4.84 10.67
N SER A 10 -10.91 4.23 10.97
CA SER A 10 -11.35 2.98 10.33
C SER A 10 -11.61 3.17 8.83
N THR A 11 -12.23 4.29 8.44
CA THR A 11 -12.45 4.62 7.02
C THR A 11 -11.12 4.88 6.31
N MET A 12 -10.19 5.60 6.94
CA MET A 12 -8.84 5.81 6.42
C MET A 12 -8.13 4.48 6.19
N MET A 13 -8.10 3.58 7.17
CA MET A 13 -7.48 2.25 7.05
C MET A 13 -8.15 1.40 5.96
N PHE A 14 -9.49 1.42 5.91
CA PHE A 14 -10.22 0.71 4.88
C PHE A 14 -9.82 1.18 3.48
N LEU A 15 -9.84 2.48 3.22
CA LEU A 15 -9.48 3.04 1.92
C LEU A 15 -8.01 2.80 1.57
N GLU A 16 -7.09 2.96 2.53
CA GLU A 16 -5.65 2.71 2.33
C GLU A 16 -5.39 1.32 1.78
N PHE A 17 -5.95 0.30 2.42
CA PHE A 17 -5.72 -1.09 2.01
C PHE A 17 -6.64 -1.56 0.89
N PHE A 18 -7.81 -0.94 0.70
CA PHE A 18 -8.61 -1.11 -0.51
C PHE A 18 -7.83 -0.66 -1.76
N ILE A 19 -7.13 0.47 -1.66
CA ILE A 19 -6.26 0.99 -2.72
C ILE A 19 -5.17 -0.03 -3.04
N TRP A 20 -4.47 -0.55 -2.06
CA TRP A 20 -3.39 -1.51 -2.30
C TRP A 20 -3.92 -2.84 -2.86
N GLY A 21 -4.92 -3.44 -2.22
CA GLY A 21 -5.54 -4.69 -2.68
C GLY A 21 -6.23 -4.56 -4.03
N GLY A 22 -6.65 -3.35 -4.41
CA GLY A 22 -7.40 -3.08 -5.63
C GLY A 22 -6.62 -3.20 -6.93
N TRP A 23 -5.29 -3.32 -6.90
CA TRP A 23 -4.48 -3.45 -8.11
C TRP A 23 -3.26 -4.37 -7.95
N PHE A 24 -2.62 -4.37 -6.77
CA PHE A 24 -1.31 -5.02 -6.58
C PHE A 24 -1.41 -6.54 -6.74
N VAL A 25 -2.51 -7.14 -6.33
CA VAL A 25 -2.76 -8.59 -6.45
C VAL A 25 -2.86 -9.03 -7.92
N THR A 26 -3.45 -8.19 -8.77
CA THR A 26 -3.66 -8.48 -10.20
C THR A 26 -2.53 -7.98 -11.09
N LEU A 27 -1.55 -7.26 -10.54
CA LEU A 27 -0.47 -6.64 -11.30
C LEU A 27 0.30 -7.65 -12.15
N GLY A 28 0.66 -8.82 -11.61
CA GLY A 28 1.39 -9.84 -12.35
C GLY A 28 0.63 -10.33 -13.58
N THR A 29 -0.68 -10.57 -13.44
CA THR A 29 -1.54 -10.99 -14.55
C THR A 29 -1.70 -9.87 -15.58
N PHE A 30 -1.86 -8.62 -15.14
CA PHE A 30 -1.93 -7.46 -16.02
C PHE A 30 -0.64 -7.29 -16.83
N LEU A 31 0.52 -7.35 -16.19
CA LEU A 31 1.82 -7.23 -16.85
C LEU A 31 1.99 -8.31 -17.92
N ALA A 32 1.68 -9.55 -17.59
CA ALA A 32 1.84 -10.68 -18.52
C ALA A 32 0.85 -10.64 -19.68
N LYS A 33 -0.45 -10.40 -19.40
CA LYS A 33 -1.52 -10.54 -20.42
C LYS A 33 -1.81 -9.26 -21.18
N ASN A 34 -1.65 -8.09 -20.58
CA ASN A 34 -2.06 -6.82 -21.16
C ASN A 34 -0.89 -6.00 -21.68
N LEU A 35 0.27 -6.08 -21.04
CA LEU A 35 1.48 -5.39 -21.51
C LEU A 35 2.49 -6.34 -22.17
N ASN A 36 2.24 -7.65 -22.20
CA ASN A 36 3.17 -8.68 -22.70
C ASN A 36 4.58 -8.53 -22.10
N ALA A 37 4.64 -8.13 -20.83
CA ALA A 37 5.88 -7.87 -20.13
C ALA A 37 6.68 -9.16 -19.94
N THR A 38 7.98 -9.08 -20.15
CA THR A 38 8.92 -10.16 -19.88
C THR A 38 9.02 -10.42 -18.37
N GLY A 39 9.57 -11.58 -17.98
CA GLY A 39 9.84 -11.87 -16.56
C GLY A 39 10.74 -10.83 -15.88
N ALA A 40 11.73 -10.29 -16.63
CA ALA A 40 12.61 -9.23 -16.14
C ALA A 40 11.84 -7.90 -15.91
N GLU A 41 10.98 -7.50 -16.83
CA GLU A 41 10.15 -6.31 -16.70
C GLU A 41 9.15 -6.46 -15.55
N SER A 42 8.54 -7.63 -15.38
CA SER A 42 7.68 -7.94 -14.23
C SER A 42 8.45 -7.81 -12.91
N ALA A 43 9.65 -8.36 -12.82
CA ALA A 43 10.50 -8.21 -11.64
C ALA A 43 10.86 -6.74 -11.38
N MET A 44 11.15 -5.95 -12.42
CA MET A 44 11.36 -4.50 -12.30
C MET A 44 10.13 -3.78 -11.74
N ALA A 45 8.93 -4.08 -12.23
CA ALA A 45 7.70 -3.48 -11.74
C ALA A 45 7.46 -3.80 -10.25
N PHE A 46 7.62 -5.05 -9.83
CA PHE A 46 7.47 -5.43 -8.41
C PHE A 46 8.57 -4.85 -7.52
N SER A 47 9.80 -4.68 -8.03
CA SER A 47 10.90 -4.06 -7.27
C SER A 47 10.65 -2.59 -6.90
N THR A 48 9.73 -1.91 -7.59
CA THR A 48 9.36 -0.52 -7.29
C THR A 48 8.81 -0.35 -5.88
N GLN A 49 8.16 -1.38 -5.33
CA GLN A 49 7.73 -1.41 -3.92
C GLN A 49 8.93 -1.26 -2.97
N SER A 50 10.01 -1.97 -3.23
CA SER A 50 11.24 -1.88 -2.41
C SER A 50 11.89 -0.51 -2.53
N TRP A 51 11.96 0.07 -3.72
CA TRP A 51 12.45 1.43 -3.93
C TRP A 51 11.60 2.45 -3.17
N GLY A 52 10.28 2.35 -3.27
CA GLY A 52 9.36 3.19 -2.50
C GLY A 52 9.60 3.07 -0.99
N ALA A 53 9.75 1.84 -0.48
CA ALA A 53 9.99 1.59 0.94
C ALA A 53 11.34 2.13 1.44
N ILE A 54 12.39 2.09 0.61
CA ILE A 54 13.70 2.69 0.93
C ILE A 54 13.62 4.22 0.99
N ILE A 55 12.86 4.84 0.08
CA ILE A 55 12.72 6.30 -0.01
C ILE A 55 11.73 6.84 1.04
N ALA A 56 10.75 6.03 1.47
CA ALA A 56 9.68 6.43 2.39
C ALA A 56 10.18 7.14 3.68
N PRO A 57 11.21 6.65 4.41
CA PRO A 57 11.69 7.31 5.62
C PRO A 57 12.19 8.73 5.40
N PHE A 58 12.77 9.01 4.20
CA PHE A 58 13.23 10.36 3.85
C PHE A 58 12.04 11.31 3.68
N ILE A 59 10.97 10.87 3.02
CA ILE A 59 9.77 11.69 2.83
C ILE A 59 9.11 11.97 4.19
N ILE A 60 8.98 10.94 5.03
CA ILE A 60 8.37 11.09 6.35
C ILE A 60 9.26 11.93 7.26
N GLY A 61 10.51 11.53 7.47
CA GLY A 61 11.41 12.18 8.43
C GLY A 61 11.80 13.60 8.05
N LEU A 62 11.96 13.91 6.75
CA LEU A 62 12.35 15.24 6.30
C LEU A 62 11.18 16.20 6.13
N ILE A 63 9.99 15.71 5.81
CA ILE A 63 8.84 16.53 5.46
C ILE A 63 7.74 16.42 6.51
N ALA A 64 7.23 15.22 6.79
CA ALA A 64 6.09 15.01 7.66
C ALA A 64 6.40 15.37 9.13
N ASP A 65 7.55 14.92 9.62
CA ASP A 65 7.90 15.09 11.03
C ASP A 65 8.37 16.52 11.36
N ARG A 66 8.61 17.35 10.35
CA ARG A 66 9.17 18.72 10.57
C ARG A 66 8.25 19.85 10.19
N TYR A 67 7.55 19.77 9.07
CA TYR A 67 6.95 20.94 8.45
C TYR A 67 5.44 20.89 8.32
N PHE A 68 4.87 19.70 8.21
CA PHE A 68 3.46 19.57 7.87
C PHE A 68 2.77 18.53 8.75
N ASN A 69 1.49 18.70 8.93
CA ASN A 69 0.66 17.70 9.59
C ASN A 69 0.60 16.40 8.76
N ALA A 70 0.67 15.27 9.43
CA ALA A 70 0.72 13.95 8.79
C ALA A 70 -0.51 13.68 7.89
N GLU A 71 -1.71 14.09 8.32
CA GLU A 71 -2.95 13.94 7.55
C GLU A 71 -2.94 14.75 6.25
N ARG A 72 -2.26 15.91 6.24
CA ARG A 72 -2.16 16.74 5.02
C ARG A 72 -1.22 16.13 4.01
N ILE A 73 -0.10 15.57 4.47
CA ILE A 73 0.85 14.87 3.60
C ILE A 73 0.21 13.60 3.04
N LEU A 74 -0.50 12.83 3.88
CA LEU A 74 -1.28 11.69 3.43
C LEU A 74 -2.23 12.10 2.28
N GLY A 75 -2.96 13.20 2.46
CA GLY A 75 -3.86 13.74 1.44
C GLY A 75 -3.17 14.06 0.12
N VAL A 76 -2.05 14.79 0.18
CA VAL A 76 -1.28 15.18 -1.02
C VAL A 76 -0.70 13.95 -1.72
N LEU A 77 -0.12 13.02 -0.99
CA LEU A 77 0.46 11.80 -1.58
C LEU A 77 -0.60 10.94 -2.28
N HIS A 78 -1.79 10.81 -1.70
CA HIS A 78 -2.89 10.10 -2.36
C HIS A 78 -3.45 10.83 -3.59
N LEU A 79 -3.50 12.16 -3.58
CA LEU A 79 -3.90 12.92 -4.78
C LEU A 79 -2.86 12.76 -5.91
N ILE A 80 -1.56 12.79 -5.60
CA ILE A 80 -0.50 12.44 -6.57
C ILE A 80 -0.66 11.00 -7.04
N GLY A 81 -0.90 10.07 -6.12
CA GLY A 81 -1.15 8.66 -6.41
C GLY A 81 -2.35 8.45 -7.35
N ALA A 82 -3.43 9.22 -7.15
CA ALA A 82 -4.59 9.15 -8.02
C ALA A 82 -4.27 9.53 -9.47
N VAL A 83 -3.48 10.57 -9.68
CA VAL A 83 -3.01 10.98 -11.02
C VAL A 83 -2.13 9.90 -11.65
N LEU A 84 -1.18 9.35 -10.89
CA LEU A 84 -0.27 8.31 -11.37
C LEU A 84 -1.02 7.01 -11.73
N MET A 85 -2.00 6.60 -10.93
CA MET A 85 -2.88 5.46 -11.22
C MET A 85 -3.72 5.69 -12.48
N TYR A 86 -4.21 6.91 -12.68
CA TYR A 86 -4.92 7.24 -13.91
C TYR A 86 -4.01 7.16 -15.15
N GLN A 87 -2.74 7.54 -15.04
CA GLN A 87 -1.77 7.35 -16.12
C GLN A 87 -1.46 5.87 -16.38
N MET A 88 -1.36 5.06 -15.31
CA MET A 88 -1.20 3.60 -15.44
C MET A 88 -2.40 2.96 -16.15
N TYR A 89 -3.63 3.45 -15.91
CA TYR A 89 -4.82 3.01 -16.62
C TYR A 89 -4.72 3.22 -18.13
N GLY A 90 -4.09 4.32 -18.56
CA GLY A 90 -3.89 4.66 -19.98
C GLY A 90 -2.66 4.02 -20.63
N ALA A 91 -1.80 3.33 -19.89
CA ALA A 91 -0.57 2.75 -20.42
C ALA A 91 -0.87 1.52 -21.29
N THR A 92 -0.22 1.45 -22.46
CA THR A 92 -0.40 0.38 -23.45
C THR A 92 0.82 -0.53 -23.58
N ASP A 93 1.95 -0.14 -23.01
CA ASP A 93 3.22 -0.87 -23.03
C ASP A 93 3.99 -0.68 -21.72
N PHE A 94 4.97 -1.55 -21.49
CA PHE A 94 5.74 -1.54 -20.25
C PHE A 94 6.57 -0.26 -20.08
N ALA A 95 7.14 0.27 -21.14
CA ALA A 95 8.00 1.46 -21.07
C ALA A 95 7.21 2.70 -20.59
N THR A 96 5.97 2.82 -21.05
CA THR A 96 5.05 3.88 -20.61
C THR A 96 4.54 3.61 -19.19
N PHE A 97 4.29 2.36 -18.81
CA PHE A 97 3.76 1.96 -17.49
C PHE A 97 4.78 2.15 -16.36
N TYR A 98 6.04 1.77 -16.61
CA TYR A 98 7.07 1.65 -15.57
C TYR A 98 7.35 2.95 -14.79
N PRO A 99 7.53 4.12 -15.41
CA PRO A 99 7.77 5.36 -14.68
C PRO A 99 6.61 5.74 -13.75
N TYR A 100 5.37 5.43 -14.16
CA TYR A 100 4.19 5.73 -13.34
C TYR A 100 4.08 4.80 -12.13
N VAL A 101 4.34 3.49 -12.29
CA VAL A 101 4.34 2.56 -11.15
C VAL A 101 5.48 2.88 -10.17
N LEU A 102 6.65 3.26 -10.65
CA LEU A 102 7.76 3.69 -9.80
C LEU A 102 7.39 4.95 -9.01
N GLY A 103 6.90 5.98 -9.69
CA GLY A 103 6.45 7.22 -9.06
C GLY A 103 5.33 6.98 -8.04
N TYR A 104 4.38 6.09 -8.39
CA TYR A 104 3.29 5.70 -7.51
C TYR A 104 3.80 5.03 -6.22
N MET A 105 4.71 4.07 -6.34
CA MET A 105 5.26 3.38 -5.17
C MET A 105 6.08 4.31 -4.27
N ILE A 106 6.81 5.28 -4.84
CA ILE A 106 7.50 6.32 -4.06
C ILE A 106 6.50 7.19 -3.27
N ALA A 107 5.34 7.50 -3.86
CA ALA A 107 4.29 8.27 -3.19
C ALA A 107 3.49 7.42 -2.19
N TYR A 108 3.22 6.14 -2.50
CA TYR A 108 2.35 5.27 -1.71
C TYR A 108 3.04 4.65 -0.49
N MET A 109 4.28 4.19 -0.59
CA MET A 109 4.94 3.51 0.54
C MET A 109 5.03 4.35 1.82
N PRO A 110 5.27 5.67 1.76
CA PRO A 110 5.21 6.54 2.94
C PRO A 110 3.83 6.56 3.61
N THR A 111 2.74 6.41 2.85
CA THR A 111 1.37 6.53 3.39
C THR A 111 1.07 5.43 4.39
N LEU A 112 1.63 4.23 4.22
CA LEU A 112 1.49 3.11 5.16
C LEU A 112 2.00 3.46 6.58
N ALA A 113 3.10 4.18 6.66
CA ALA A 113 3.61 4.66 7.95
C ALA A 113 2.79 5.84 8.48
N LEU A 114 2.34 6.74 7.60
CA LEU A 114 1.52 7.89 7.99
C LEU A 114 0.18 7.47 8.59
N VAL A 115 -0.54 6.52 7.98
CA VAL A 115 -1.84 6.05 8.53
C VAL A 115 -1.68 5.39 9.90
N ASN A 116 -0.58 4.68 10.13
CA ASN A 116 -0.26 4.13 11.45
C ASN A 116 0.07 5.24 12.45
N SER A 117 0.91 6.20 12.08
CA SER A 117 1.29 7.34 12.92
C SER A 117 0.07 8.19 13.29
N ILE A 118 -0.79 8.54 12.32
CA ILE A 118 -2.05 9.26 12.56
C ILE A 118 -2.93 8.48 13.54
N SER A 119 -3.05 7.16 13.35
CA SER A 119 -3.87 6.32 14.23
C SER A 119 -3.34 6.31 15.66
N PHE A 120 -2.05 6.05 15.86
CA PHE A 120 -1.45 5.99 17.19
C PHE A 120 -1.57 7.32 17.95
N ARG A 121 -1.47 8.45 17.27
CA ARG A 121 -1.59 9.77 17.87
C ARG A 121 -2.98 10.08 18.44
N GLN A 122 -4.01 9.46 17.89
CA GLN A 122 -5.40 9.65 18.30
C GLN A 122 -5.87 8.63 19.34
N MET A 123 -5.05 7.62 19.65
CA MET A 123 -5.37 6.54 20.59
C MET A 123 -4.84 6.84 21.99
N LYS A 124 -5.66 6.49 23.00
CA LYS A 124 -5.24 6.55 24.43
C LYS A 124 -4.47 5.30 24.83
N ASP A 125 -4.89 4.15 24.33
CA ASP A 125 -4.27 2.84 24.58
C ASP A 125 -4.09 2.13 23.22
N PRO A 126 -2.96 2.40 22.53
CA PRO A 126 -2.70 1.79 21.22
C PRO A 126 -2.74 0.26 21.23
N ALA A 127 -2.32 -0.39 22.33
CA ALA A 127 -2.32 -1.84 22.44
C ALA A 127 -3.70 -2.47 22.34
N LYS A 128 -4.75 -1.76 22.80
CA LYS A 128 -6.14 -2.23 22.75
C LYS A 128 -6.95 -1.65 21.60
N GLU A 129 -6.64 -0.43 21.19
CA GLU A 129 -7.47 0.32 20.23
C GLU A 129 -7.01 0.13 18.78
N PHE A 130 -5.71 -0.14 18.53
CA PHE A 130 -5.17 -0.19 17.18
C PHE A 130 -5.72 -1.36 16.36
N SER A 131 -5.81 -2.56 16.92
CA SER A 131 -6.36 -3.73 16.23
C SER A 131 -7.79 -3.50 15.72
N LEU A 132 -8.61 -2.78 16.51
CA LEU A 132 -10.00 -2.46 16.16
C LEU A 132 -10.13 -1.49 14.96
N VAL A 133 -9.09 -0.73 14.67
CA VAL A 133 -9.01 0.17 13.51
C VAL A 133 -8.30 -0.54 12.36
N ARG A 134 -7.22 -1.27 12.65
CA ARG A 134 -6.39 -1.94 11.65
C ARG A 134 -7.13 -3.05 10.89
N VAL A 135 -8.06 -3.74 11.53
CA VAL A 135 -8.89 -4.78 10.89
C VAL A 135 -9.67 -4.24 9.67
N PHE A 136 -10.07 -2.95 9.70
CA PHE A 136 -10.73 -2.34 8.53
C PHE A 136 -9.82 -2.27 7.30
N GLY A 137 -8.50 -2.28 7.50
CA GLY A 137 -7.57 -2.42 6.39
C GLY A 137 -7.69 -3.79 5.70
N THR A 138 -7.71 -4.89 6.46
CA THR A 138 -7.93 -6.23 5.90
C THR A 138 -9.29 -6.33 5.21
N ILE A 139 -10.35 -5.76 5.81
CA ILE A 139 -11.66 -5.70 5.18
C ILE A 139 -11.60 -4.92 3.85
N GLY A 140 -10.90 -3.78 3.81
CA GLY A 140 -10.71 -2.99 2.58
C GLY A 140 -10.05 -3.79 1.47
N TRP A 141 -8.99 -4.51 1.79
CA TRP A 141 -8.31 -5.42 0.87
C TRP A 141 -9.24 -6.52 0.32
N ILE A 142 -9.99 -7.18 1.21
CA ILE A 142 -10.97 -8.22 0.83
C ILE A 142 -12.04 -7.64 -0.09
N VAL A 143 -12.62 -6.49 0.25
CA VAL A 143 -13.65 -5.84 -0.55
C VAL A 143 -13.13 -5.49 -1.95
N ALA A 144 -11.90 -4.99 -2.05
CA ALA A 144 -11.29 -4.70 -3.34
C ALA A 144 -11.16 -5.97 -4.22
N GLY A 145 -10.64 -7.07 -3.67
CA GLY A 145 -10.52 -8.33 -4.38
C GLY A 145 -11.86 -8.93 -4.81
N LEU A 146 -12.86 -8.89 -3.92
CA LEU A 146 -14.22 -9.34 -4.24
C LEU A 146 -14.87 -8.48 -5.32
N LEU A 147 -14.66 -7.16 -5.29
CA LEU A 147 -15.20 -6.24 -6.29
C LEU A 147 -14.61 -6.49 -7.68
N ILE A 148 -13.30 -6.73 -7.78
CA ILE A 148 -12.63 -7.07 -9.04
C ILE A 148 -13.26 -8.33 -9.66
N SER A 149 -13.44 -9.36 -8.86
CA SER A 149 -14.05 -10.63 -9.32
C SER A 149 -15.55 -10.52 -9.58
N TRP A 150 -16.28 -9.73 -8.79
CA TRP A 150 -17.71 -9.50 -9.02
C TRP A 150 -17.96 -8.74 -10.35
N LEU A 151 -17.08 -7.80 -10.68
CA LEU A 151 -17.09 -7.09 -11.96
C LEU A 151 -16.48 -7.93 -13.11
N ALA A 152 -16.03 -9.14 -12.78
CA ALA A 152 -15.44 -10.10 -13.72
C ALA A 152 -14.21 -9.56 -14.48
N TRP A 153 -13.49 -8.56 -13.93
CA TRP A 153 -12.29 -8.00 -14.60
C TRP A 153 -11.13 -9.01 -14.64
N ASP A 154 -11.06 -9.92 -13.69
CA ASP A 154 -10.07 -10.99 -13.59
C ASP A 154 -10.56 -12.32 -14.18
N ALA A 155 -11.78 -12.38 -14.75
CA ALA A 155 -12.23 -13.51 -15.54
C ALA A 155 -11.31 -13.69 -16.75
N GLN A 156 -10.97 -14.94 -17.08
CA GLN A 156 -9.92 -15.26 -18.07
C GLN A 156 -10.11 -14.56 -19.42
N ALA A 157 -11.32 -14.54 -19.97
CA ALA A 157 -11.63 -13.82 -21.20
C ALA A 157 -11.41 -12.29 -21.04
N ASN A 158 -12.02 -11.70 -20.01
CA ASN A 158 -11.96 -10.26 -19.78
C ASN A 158 -10.54 -9.78 -19.42
N ALA A 159 -9.77 -10.59 -18.69
CA ALA A 159 -8.37 -10.29 -18.41
C ALA A 159 -7.52 -10.28 -19.70
N ASN A 160 -7.79 -11.19 -20.64
CA ASN A 160 -7.14 -11.20 -21.96
C ASN A 160 -7.55 -9.97 -22.81
N ASP A 161 -8.80 -9.53 -22.67
CA ASP A 161 -9.34 -8.34 -23.38
C ASP A 161 -8.93 -7.01 -22.72
N GLY A 162 -8.03 -7.04 -21.72
CA GLY A 162 -7.48 -5.84 -21.10
C GLY A 162 -8.37 -5.21 -20.02
N MET A 163 -9.39 -5.89 -19.53
CA MET A 163 -10.29 -5.36 -18.50
C MET A 163 -9.61 -5.14 -17.14
N LEU A 164 -8.48 -5.80 -16.87
CA LEU A 164 -7.69 -5.60 -15.66
C LEU A 164 -7.17 -4.17 -15.49
N LYS A 165 -7.02 -3.39 -16.58
CA LYS A 165 -6.67 -1.96 -16.46
C LYS A 165 -7.66 -1.16 -15.61
N ASN A 166 -8.93 -1.59 -15.54
CA ASN A 166 -9.95 -0.91 -14.75
C ASN A 166 -9.65 -0.91 -13.25
N THR A 167 -8.80 -1.83 -12.77
CA THR A 167 -8.30 -1.82 -11.39
C THR A 167 -7.55 -0.53 -11.09
N PHE A 168 -6.75 -0.02 -12.03
CA PHE A 168 -6.03 1.25 -11.87
C PHE A 168 -6.98 2.45 -11.82
N LEU A 169 -8.03 2.45 -12.63
CA LEU A 169 -9.05 3.52 -12.60
C LEU A 169 -9.83 3.49 -11.27
N MET A 170 -10.25 2.31 -10.81
CA MET A 170 -10.91 2.13 -9.53
C MET A 170 -10.04 2.66 -8.38
N VAL A 171 -8.76 2.30 -8.38
CA VAL A 171 -7.79 2.73 -7.37
C VAL A 171 -7.49 4.22 -7.48
N ALA A 172 -7.43 4.80 -8.69
CA ALA A 172 -7.29 6.24 -8.89
C ALA A 172 -8.42 7.01 -8.21
N ILE A 173 -9.67 6.55 -8.39
CA ILE A 173 -10.85 7.14 -7.74
C ILE A 173 -10.77 6.98 -6.21
N ALA A 174 -10.45 5.78 -5.71
CA ALA A 174 -10.31 5.53 -4.28
C ALA A 174 -9.19 6.38 -3.65
N SER A 175 -8.04 6.54 -4.34
CA SER A 175 -6.95 7.41 -3.92
C SER A 175 -7.37 8.87 -3.88
N ALA A 176 -8.12 9.36 -4.87
CA ALA A 176 -8.66 10.72 -4.85
C ALA A 176 -9.62 10.93 -3.67
N VAL A 177 -10.50 9.94 -3.41
CA VAL A 177 -11.42 9.97 -2.25
C VAL A 177 -10.65 9.99 -0.94
N LEU A 178 -9.67 9.11 -0.75
CA LEU A 178 -8.84 9.10 0.46
C LEU A 178 -8.02 10.38 0.58
N GLY A 179 -7.46 10.87 -0.53
CA GLY A 179 -6.72 12.12 -0.56
C GLY A 179 -7.54 13.31 -0.04
N LEU A 180 -8.76 13.48 -0.55
CA LEU A 180 -9.69 14.54 -0.09
C LEU A 180 -10.17 14.30 1.34
N PHE A 181 -10.49 13.04 1.68
CA PHE A 181 -10.93 12.66 3.02
C PHE A 181 -9.86 12.93 4.08
N SER A 182 -8.58 12.77 3.74
CA SER A 182 -7.46 12.99 4.66
C SER A 182 -7.43 14.39 5.25
N PHE A 183 -7.89 15.40 4.53
CA PHE A 183 -7.99 16.77 5.05
C PHE A 183 -9.08 16.95 6.11
N THR A 184 -9.96 15.96 6.29
CA THR A 184 -11.00 15.96 7.34
C THR A 184 -10.58 15.18 8.58
N LEU A 185 -9.44 14.50 8.54
CA LEU A 185 -8.91 13.73 9.67
C LEU A 185 -8.49 14.65 10.82
N PRO A 186 -8.44 14.12 12.06
CA PRO A 186 -7.94 14.89 13.20
C PRO A 186 -6.52 15.39 12.96
N ALA A 187 -6.27 16.63 13.30
CA ALA A 187 -4.94 17.24 13.14
C ALA A 187 -3.86 16.44 13.87
N THR A 188 -2.81 16.09 13.14
CA THR A 188 -1.65 15.33 13.62
C THR A 188 -0.39 16.14 13.34
N PRO A 189 -0.07 17.15 14.19
CA PRO A 189 1.03 18.06 13.96
C PRO A 189 2.39 17.36 14.04
N PRO A 190 3.45 17.97 13.47
CA PRO A 190 4.82 17.46 13.54
C PRO A 190 5.27 17.16 14.97
N GLN A 191 6.16 16.17 15.13
CA GLN A 191 6.72 15.84 16.46
C GLN A 191 8.02 16.58 16.77
N ALA A 192 8.71 17.07 15.75
CA ALA A 192 9.96 17.78 15.95
C ALA A 192 9.74 19.03 16.82
N GLN A 193 10.35 19.05 17.98
CA GLN A 193 10.46 20.29 18.78
C GLN A 193 11.45 21.23 18.07
N ASP A 194 11.10 22.51 17.98
CA ASP A 194 11.99 23.55 17.47
C ASP A 194 13.33 23.51 18.21
N GLY A 195 14.40 23.17 17.49
CA GLY A 195 15.77 23.18 18.00
C GLY A 195 16.49 21.83 18.03
N GLU A 196 15.84 20.69 17.94
CA GLU A 196 16.54 19.40 17.83
C GLU A 196 17.03 19.17 16.40
N LYS A 197 18.35 19.27 16.21
CA LYS A 197 19.02 18.81 14.99
C LYS A 197 19.04 17.28 15.00
N GLN A 198 17.99 16.67 14.46
CA GLN A 198 18.08 15.23 14.17
C GLN A 198 19.24 14.98 13.19
N SER A 199 20.12 14.08 13.54
CA SER A 199 21.20 13.67 12.63
C SER A 199 20.58 12.90 11.43
N ILE A 200 21.25 12.95 10.28
CA ILE A 200 20.87 12.14 9.12
C ILE A 200 20.76 10.64 9.51
N GLY A 201 21.62 10.17 10.40
CA GLY A 201 21.57 8.82 10.93
C GLY A 201 20.29 8.49 11.70
N SER A 202 19.78 9.46 12.50
CA SER A 202 18.50 9.30 13.22
C SER A 202 17.31 9.28 12.25
N ILE A 203 17.32 10.14 11.22
CA ILE A 203 16.29 10.18 10.18
C ILE A 203 16.25 8.86 9.38
N LEU A 204 17.41 8.27 9.13
CA LEU A 204 17.55 6.98 8.45
C LEU A 204 17.23 5.78 9.35
N GLY A 205 16.94 6.02 10.63
CA GLY A 205 16.69 4.94 11.59
C GLY A 205 17.95 4.14 11.96
N LEU A 206 19.16 4.65 11.66
CA LEU A 206 20.41 3.95 11.98
C LEU A 206 20.58 3.71 13.48
N ASP A 207 19.96 4.55 14.31
CA ASP A 207 19.91 4.33 15.76
C ASP A 207 19.15 3.05 16.14
N ALA A 208 18.17 2.63 15.32
CA ALA A 208 17.46 1.39 15.52
C ALA A 208 18.35 0.15 15.30
N LEU A 209 19.45 0.26 14.57
CA LEU A 209 20.40 -0.83 14.40
C LEU A 209 21.03 -1.28 15.75
N LYS A 210 21.08 -0.39 16.74
CA LYS A 210 21.50 -0.74 18.10
C LYS A 210 20.61 -1.80 18.75
N LEU A 211 19.32 -1.87 18.35
CA LEU A 211 18.37 -2.89 18.84
C LEU A 211 18.74 -4.31 18.37
N LEU A 212 19.51 -4.44 17.28
CA LEU A 212 20.01 -5.74 16.82
C LEU A 212 21.00 -6.38 17.82
N GLY A 213 21.48 -5.63 18.81
CA GLY A 213 22.23 -6.16 19.94
C GLY A 213 21.39 -7.00 20.91
N ASP A 214 20.08 -6.81 20.94
CA ASP A 214 19.17 -7.68 21.68
C ASP A 214 18.85 -8.95 20.88
N ARG A 215 19.06 -10.12 21.48
CA ARG A 215 18.89 -11.42 20.81
C ARG A 215 17.44 -11.65 20.31
N ASN A 216 16.44 -11.24 21.08
CA ASN A 216 15.04 -11.45 20.72
C ASN A 216 14.67 -10.55 19.55
N PHE A 217 15.12 -9.30 19.59
CA PHE A 217 14.93 -8.37 18.48
C PHE A 217 15.63 -8.82 17.21
N LEU A 218 16.86 -9.31 17.32
CA LEU A 218 17.63 -9.87 16.17
C LEU A 218 16.90 -11.05 15.54
N MET A 219 16.40 -12.01 16.37
CA MET A 219 15.64 -13.15 15.87
C MET A 219 14.34 -12.71 15.17
N PHE A 220 13.61 -11.75 15.76
CA PHE A 220 12.43 -11.16 15.14
C PHE A 220 12.76 -10.49 13.81
N PHE A 221 13.84 -9.72 13.76
CA PHE A 221 14.29 -9.04 12.53
C PHE A 221 14.65 -10.05 11.43
N ILE A 222 15.43 -11.08 11.74
CA ILE A 222 15.79 -12.13 10.77
C ILE A 222 14.56 -12.87 10.28
N ALA A 223 13.63 -13.25 11.17
CA ALA A 223 12.38 -13.91 10.79
C ALA A 223 11.54 -13.01 9.86
N SER A 224 11.46 -11.71 10.17
CA SER A 224 10.75 -10.74 9.32
C SER A 224 11.36 -10.60 7.93
N VAL A 225 12.69 -10.60 7.81
CA VAL A 225 13.38 -10.57 6.52
C VAL A 225 13.10 -11.86 5.74
N LEU A 226 13.20 -13.00 6.39
CA LEU A 226 13.00 -14.29 5.74
C LEU A 226 11.58 -14.49 5.24
N ILE A 227 10.56 -14.05 5.98
CA ILE A 227 9.15 -14.16 5.56
C ILE A 227 8.81 -13.24 4.38
N CYS A 228 9.53 -12.12 4.22
CA CYS A 228 9.33 -11.23 3.08
C CYS A 228 9.63 -11.91 1.73
N ILE A 229 10.54 -12.90 1.70
CA ILE A 229 10.90 -13.61 0.46
C ILE A 229 9.72 -14.40 -0.11
N PRO A 230 9.12 -15.37 0.61
CA PRO A 230 7.96 -16.10 0.11
C PRO A 230 6.75 -15.18 -0.08
N LEU A 231 6.59 -14.13 0.72
CA LEU A 231 5.51 -13.17 0.59
C LEU A 231 5.60 -12.39 -0.73
N ALA A 232 6.81 -11.91 -1.09
CA ALA A 232 7.03 -11.24 -2.38
C ALA A 232 6.76 -12.19 -3.55
N PHE A 233 7.21 -13.45 -3.45
CA PHE A 233 6.94 -14.48 -4.45
C PHE A 233 5.44 -14.75 -4.59
N TYR A 234 4.72 -14.82 -3.49
CA TYR A 234 3.26 -15.00 -3.47
C TYR A 234 2.55 -13.86 -4.22
N TYR A 235 2.82 -12.61 -3.88
CA TYR A 235 2.17 -11.46 -4.53
C TYR A 235 2.46 -11.38 -6.02
N GLN A 236 3.66 -11.77 -6.44
CA GLN A 236 4.05 -11.73 -7.85
C GLN A 236 3.41 -12.85 -8.67
N ASN A 237 3.27 -14.06 -8.11
CA ASN A 237 3.01 -15.25 -8.89
C ASN A 237 1.65 -15.92 -8.61
N ALA A 238 1.01 -15.71 -7.45
CA ALA A 238 -0.19 -16.47 -7.09
C ALA A 238 -1.37 -16.16 -8.03
N ASN A 239 -1.65 -14.90 -8.34
CA ASN A 239 -2.74 -14.55 -9.25
C ASN A 239 -2.49 -15.00 -10.69
N PRO A 240 -1.31 -14.77 -11.29
CA PRO A 240 -0.96 -15.34 -12.60
C PRO A 240 -1.09 -16.85 -12.65
N PHE A 241 -0.58 -17.56 -11.64
CA PHE A 241 -0.67 -19.03 -11.56
C PHE A 241 -2.12 -19.53 -11.53
N LEU A 242 -2.96 -18.95 -10.65
CA LEU A 242 -4.38 -19.32 -10.59
C LEU A 242 -5.10 -19.04 -11.91
N SER A 243 -4.74 -17.96 -12.60
CA SER A 243 -5.27 -17.64 -13.91
C SER A 243 -4.81 -18.64 -14.98
N GLU A 244 -3.55 -19.06 -14.94
CA GLU A 244 -2.97 -20.05 -15.88
C GLU A 244 -3.62 -21.42 -15.77
N ILE A 245 -3.88 -21.90 -14.56
CA ILE A 245 -4.54 -23.18 -14.32
C ILE A 245 -6.07 -23.13 -14.49
N GLY A 246 -6.61 -21.98 -14.96
CA GLY A 246 -8.02 -21.83 -15.31
C GLY A 246 -8.97 -21.61 -14.13
N VAL A 247 -8.48 -21.14 -12.98
CA VAL A 247 -9.33 -20.80 -11.84
C VAL A 247 -10.19 -19.59 -12.20
N ALA A 248 -11.51 -19.75 -12.16
CA ALA A 248 -12.44 -18.65 -12.40
C ALA A 248 -12.36 -17.62 -11.25
N ASN A 249 -12.29 -16.35 -11.58
CA ASN A 249 -12.27 -15.23 -10.62
C ASN A 249 -11.17 -15.40 -9.53
N PRO A 250 -9.89 -15.48 -9.92
CA PRO A 250 -8.80 -15.84 -9.01
C PRO A 250 -8.63 -14.82 -7.88
N THR A 251 -8.81 -13.53 -8.15
CA THR A 251 -8.61 -12.46 -7.15
C THR A 251 -9.59 -12.58 -5.99
N GLY A 252 -10.88 -12.81 -6.26
CA GLY A 252 -11.88 -13.03 -5.23
C GLY A 252 -11.62 -14.28 -4.39
N LYS A 253 -11.11 -15.36 -5.00
CA LYS A 253 -10.75 -16.58 -4.27
C LYS A 253 -9.53 -16.41 -3.38
N MET A 254 -8.59 -15.55 -3.78
CA MET A 254 -7.42 -15.22 -2.93
C MET A 254 -7.84 -14.50 -1.65
N THR A 255 -9.00 -13.82 -1.61
CA THR A 255 -9.49 -13.17 -0.38
C THR A 255 -9.87 -14.16 0.73
N ILE A 256 -10.08 -15.46 0.41
CA ILE A 256 -10.35 -16.49 1.41
C ILE A 256 -9.18 -16.61 2.39
N GLY A 257 -7.94 -16.51 1.90
CA GLY A 257 -6.76 -16.47 2.75
C GLY A 257 -6.74 -15.28 3.70
N GLN A 258 -7.22 -14.14 3.23
CA GLN A 258 -7.28 -12.90 4.03
C GLN A 258 -8.41 -12.91 5.07
N ALA A 259 -9.46 -13.69 4.83
CA ALA A 259 -10.58 -13.79 5.78
C ALA A 259 -10.15 -14.38 7.15
N SER A 260 -9.06 -15.13 7.19
CA SER A 260 -8.50 -15.65 8.45
C SER A 260 -7.82 -14.58 9.32
N GLU A 261 -7.60 -13.38 8.78
CA GLU A 261 -6.97 -12.25 9.49
C GLU A 261 -7.99 -11.32 10.15
N VAL A 262 -9.28 -11.48 9.89
CA VAL A 262 -10.39 -10.69 10.43
C VAL A 262 -10.99 -11.33 11.67
#